data_1dd94b2f51c4ef9636e56b475012869b
#
_entry.id   1dd94b2f51c4ef9636e56b475012869b
#
_cell.length_a   1.000
_cell.length_b   1.000
_cell.length_c   1.000
_cell.angle_alpha   90.00
_cell.angle_beta   90.00
_cell.angle_gamma   90.00
#
_symmetry.space_group_name_H-M   'P 1'
#
loop_
_entity.id
_entity.type
_entity.pdbx_description
1 polymer ?
#
loop_
_entity_poly.entity_id
_entity_poly.type
_entity_poly.pdbx_seq_one_letter_code
_entity_poly.pdbx_strand_id
1 'polypeptide(L)'
;PKAGEYFRAHDTVLIGIGSIECHGRHMPLGTDTLIPDFLLDKIEQKSDVLICPTIPYGATESLCDYPGTINLGTELLYQVLGRVCDSLFQHGARRFVILNGHGGNIKSIDRVGYDIQRKGGILAELNWWLMAWDMDPAWKGGHGGGEETAAILGIDPSLVDQSEVAGPMKLHDVSDTLKATGFTSIEYKGVTVNIPRLTPSVTHNGWIGPDHPETATEEWGRKMLQTTADYIVDFMEEFKKVDIAKACGTEF
;
A
#
# COMPACT_ATOMS: atom_id res chain seq x y z
N PRO A 1 2.70 -16.10 -27.46
CA PRO A 1 2.28 -14.86 -26.77
C PRO A 1 3.49 -14.17 -26.14
N LYS A 2 3.50 -12.82 -26.13
CA LYS A 2 4.62 -12.00 -25.62
C LYS A 2 5.06 -12.36 -24.19
N ALA A 3 4.11 -12.72 -23.30
CA ALA A 3 4.43 -13.15 -21.94
C ALA A 3 5.34 -14.40 -21.90
N GLY A 4 5.11 -15.38 -22.79
CA GLY A 4 6.00 -16.55 -22.89
C GLY A 4 7.39 -16.21 -23.44
N GLU A 5 7.51 -15.12 -24.21
CA GLU A 5 8.81 -14.59 -24.66
C GLU A 5 9.52 -13.91 -23.47
N TYR A 6 8.77 -13.13 -22.69
CA TYR A 6 9.28 -12.48 -21.50
C TYR A 6 9.91 -13.49 -20.52
N PHE A 7 9.17 -14.53 -20.12
CA PHE A 7 9.63 -15.53 -19.15
C PHE A 7 10.78 -16.43 -19.64
N ARG A 8 11.16 -16.39 -20.93
CA ARG A 8 12.40 -17.05 -21.38
C ARG A 8 13.68 -16.25 -21.07
N ALA A 9 13.54 -14.95 -20.86
CA ALA A 9 14.67 -14.04 -20.63
C ALA A 9 14.64 -13.37 -19.27
N HIS A 10 13.46 -13.32 -18.63
CA HIS A 10 13.23 -12.58 -17.37
C HIS A 10 12.37 -13.41 -16.41
N ASP A 11 12.54 -13.18 -15.13
CA ASP A 11 11.83 -13.88 -14.05
C ASP A 11 11.25 -12.93 -13.00
N THR A 12 11.28 -11.60 -13.25
CA THR A 12 10.78 -10.58 -12.34
C THR A 12 9.37 -10.13 -12.76
N VAL A 13 8.45 -10.02 -11.81
CA VAL A 13 7.10 -9.52 -12.03
C VAL A 13 6.75 -8.45 -11.00
N LEU A 14 6.00 -7.43 -11.42
CA LEU A 14 5.48 -6.36 -10.56
C LEU A 14 3.96 -6.46 -10.50
N ILE A 15 3.40 -6.49 -9.30
CA ILE A 15 1.96 -6.63 -9.04
C ILE A 15 1.53 -5.49 -8.12
N GLY A 16 0.54 -4.69 -8.56
CA GLY A 16 -0.13 -3.73 -7.69
C GLY A 16 -1.18 -4.42 -6.81
N ILE A 17 -1.34 -3.91 -5.59
CA ILE A 17 -2.42 -4.32 -4.70
C ILE A 17 -2.91 -3.11 -3.91
N GLY A 18 -4.22 -2.89 -3.92
CA GLY A 18 -4.87 -1.78 -3.25
C GLY A 18 -5.97 -2.22 -2.29
N SER A 19 -6.89 -1.30 -2.05
CA SER A 19 -8.17 -1.57 -1.39
C SER A 19 -9.26 -0.61 -1.89
N ILE A 20 -10.49 -0.89 -1.51
CA ILE A 20 -11.64 0.01 -1.63
C ILE A 20 -12.14 0.27 -0.22
N GLU A 21 -11.84 1.46 0.32
CA GLU A 21 -12.17 1.81 1.69
C GLU A 21 -12.33 3.31 1.92
N CYS A 22 -12.91 3.67 3.06
CA CYS A 22 -13.13 5.07 3.43
C CYS A 22 -11.81 5.79 3.76
N HIS A 23 -11.57 6.94 3.11
CA HIS A 23 -10.47 7.88 3.36
C HIS A 23 -10.98 9.28 3.75
N GLY A 24 -12.07 9.33 4.52
CA GLY A 24 -12.80 10.56 4.76
C GLY A 24 -13.86 10.81 3.68
N ARG A 25 -14.53 11.96 3.77
CA ARG A 25 -15.57 12.34 2.81
C ARG A 25 -15.03 13.04 1.57
N HIS A 26 -13.78 13.49 1.64
CA HIS A 26 -13.12 14.29 0.63
C HIS A 26 -12.39 13.49 -0.44
N MET A 27 -12.14 12.20 -0.21
CA MET A 27 -11.38 11.35 -1.14
C MET A 27 -12.19 10.17 -1.68
N PRO A 28 -11.79 9.64 -2.85
CA PRO A 28 -12.43 8.46 -3.42
C PRO A 28 -12.16 7.20 -2.57
N LEU A 29 -13.12 6.28 -2.54
CA LEU A 29 -12.94 4.97 -1.89
C LEU A 29 -11.78 4.15 -2.47
N GLY A 30 -11.43 4.41 -3.73
CA GLY A 30 -10.36 3.72 -4.45
C GLY A 30 -8.97 4.31 -4.27
N THR A 31 -8.73 5.19 -3.30
CA THR A 31 -7.44 5.85 -3.03
C THR A 31 -6.27 4.87 -3.08
N ASP A 32 -6.37 3.78 -2.33
CA ASP A 32 -5.32 2.75 -2.23
C ASP A 32 -5.11 1.93 -3.51
N THR A 33 -6.01 2.01 -4.46
CA THR A 33 -5.88 1.39 -5.79
C THR A 33 -5.37 2.39 -6.81
N LEU A 34 -5.87 3.63 -6.78
CA LEU A 34 -5.49 4.68 -7.72
C LEU A 34 -4.01 5.06 -7.61
N ILE A 35 -3.46 5.09 -6.39
CA ILE A 35 -2.06 5.43 -6.17
C ILE A 35 -1.12 4.36 -6.76
N PRO A 36 -1.24 3.06 -6.44
CA PRO A 36 -0.47 2.02 -7.12
C PRO A 36 -0.66 2.03 -8.64
N ASP A 37 -1.87 2.17 -9.17
CA ASP A 37 -2.11 2.22 -10.61
C ASP A 37 -1.32 3.34 -11.27
N PHE A 38 -1.36 4.54 -10.72
CA PHE A 38 -0.59 5.67 -11.21
C PHE A 38 0.93 5.42 -11.17
N LEU A 39 1.43 4.83 -10.08
CA LEU A 39 2.84 4.48 -9.97
C LEU A 39 3.23 3.42 -11.01
N LEU A 40 2.39 2.38 -11.21
CA LEU A 40 2.62 1.36 -12.23
C LEU A 40 2.69 1.95 -13.65
N ASP A 41 1.80 2.89 -13.98
CA ASP A 41 1.84 3.61 -15.27
C ASP A 41 3.14 4.38 -15.48
N LYS A 42 3.68 5.01 -14.42
CA LYS A 42 4.98 5.70 -14.46
C LYS A 42 6.15 4.75 -14.61
N ILE A 43 6.08 3.60 -13.93
CA ILE A 43 7.11 2.55 -13.98
C ILE A 43 7.15 1.90 -15.36
N GLU A 44 5.98 1.61 -15.99
CA GLU A 44 5.89 1.01 -17.31
C GLU A 44 6.64 1.81 -18.38
N GLN A 45 6.68 3.14 -18.24
CA GLN A 45 7.37 4.02 -19.16
C GLN A 45 8.91 3.91 -19.10
N LYS A 46 9.45 3.30 -18.03
CA LYS A 46 10.89 3.30 -17.72
C LYS A 46 11.47 1.91 -17.46
N SER A 47 10.66 0.89 -17.37
CA SER A 47 11.07 -0.47 -17.04
C SER A 47 10.50 -1.48 -18.04
N ASP A 48 11.23 -2.56 -18.27
CA ASP A 48 10.83 -3.71 -19.08
C ASP A 48 10.19 -4.83 -18.26
N VAL A 49 9.93 -4.60 -16.95
CA VAL A 49 9.32 -5.59 -16.06
C VAL A 49 7.90 -5.94 -16.50
N LEU A 50 7.51 -7.21 -16.36
CA LEU A 50 6.11 -7.60 -16.55
C LEU A 50 5.26 -7.05 -15.42
N ILE A 51 4.37 -6.11 -15.75
CA ILE A 51 3.41 -5.52 -14.80
C ILE A 51 2.08 -6.26 -14.91
N CYS A 52 1.56 -6.71 -13.76
CA CYS A 52 0.22 -7.27 -13.66
C CYS A 52 -0.79 -6.17 -13.29
N PRO A 53 -2.06 -6.30 -13.73
CA PRO A 53 -3.12 -5.42 -13.25
C PRO A 53 -3.20 -5.41 -11.72
N THR A 54 -3.49 -4.24 -11.15
CA THR A 54 -3.66 -4.11 -9.70
C THR A 54 -4.83 -4.95 -9.20
N ILE A 55 -4.64 -5.64 -8.07
CA ILE A 55 -5.71 -6.28 -7.32
C ILE A 55 -6.40 -5.18 -6.49
N PRO A 56 -7.65 -4.78 -6.84
CA PRO A 56 -8.24 -3.55 -6.29
C PRO A 56 -8.92 -3.76 -4.93
N TYR A 57 -9.00 -4.97 -4.41
CA TYR A 57 -9.67 -5.30 -3.15
C TYR A 57 -8.68 -5.84 -2.14
N GLY A 58 -8.72 -5.28 -0.92
CA GLY A 58 -7.78 -5.54 0.16
C GLY A 58 -8.41 -6.09 1.44
N ALA A 59 -7.60 -6.15 2.47
CA ALA A 59 -7.98 -6.55 3.83
C ALA A 59 -8.23 -5.30 4.68
N THR A 60 -9.49 -4.88 4.80
CA THR A 60 -9.93 -3.60 5.38
C THR A 60 -10.82 -3.81 6.63
N GLU A 61 -10.45 -4.77 7.49
CA GLU A 61 -11.28 -5.19 8.62
C GLU A 61 -11.71 -4.03 9.53
N SER A 62 -10.84 -3.07 9.79
CA SER A 62 -11.15 -1.95 10.71
C SER A 62 -12.08 -0.89 10.11
N LEU A 63 -12.18 -0.83 8.78
CA LEU A 63 -12.94 0.17 8.02
C LEU A 63 -14.24 -0.39 7.41
N CYS A 64 -14.52 -1.69 7.59
CA CYS A 64 -15.61 -2.39 6.91
C CYS A 64 -17.01 -1.85 7.21
N ASP A 65 -17.18 -1.09 8.30
CA ASP A 65 -18.46 -0.49 8.67
C ASP A 65 -18.76 0.83 7.94
N TYR A 66 -17.79 1.40 7.20
CA TYR A 66 -18.05 2.55 6.36
C TYR A 66 -18.70 2.12 5.05
N PRO A 67 -19.80 2.82 4.61
CA PRO A 67 -20.47 2.50 3.36
C PRO A 67 -19.53 2.54 2.16
N GLY A 68 -19.58 1.51 1.33
CA GLY A 68 -18.76 1.37 0.12
C GLY A 68 -17.40 0.68 0.33
N THR A 69 -16.96 0.48 1.57
CA THR A 69 -15.77 -0.34 1.85
C THR A 69 -16.02 -1.81 1.50
N ILE A 70 -15.05 -2.43 0.82
CA ILE A 70 -15.10 -3.84 0.40
C ILE A 70 -13.94 -4.58 1.08
N ASN A 71 -14.27 -5.42 2.05
CA ASN A 71 -13.28 -6.16 2.83
C ASN A 71 -13.19 -7.63 2.38
N LEU A 72 -12.05 -8.06 1.87
CA LEU A 72 -11.76 -9.49 1.64
C LEU A 72 -11.34 -10.20 2.92
N GLY A 73 -10.80 -9.47 3.87
CA GLY A 73 -10.11 -10.04 5.03
C GLY A 73 -8.75 -10.65 4.68
N THR A 74 -7.90 -10.73 5.69
CA THR A 74 -6.49 -11.15 5.54
C THR A 74 -6.36 -12.57 4.94
N GLU A 75 -7.21 -13.51 5.32
CA GLU A 75 -7.10 -14.89 4.87
C GLU A 75 -7.48 -15.07 3.39
N LEU A 76 -8.60 -14.46 2.95
CA LEU A 76 -9.01 -14.57 1.55
C LEU A 76 -8.03 -13.82 0.65
N LEU A 77 -7.56 -12.63 1.07
CA LEU A 77 -6.56 -11.89 0.32
C LEU A 77 -5.26 -12.69 0.14
N TYR A 78 -4.78 -13.34 1.21
CA TYR A 78 -3.63 -14.24 1.12
C TYR A 78 -3.85 -15.35 0.07
N GLN A 79 -5.04 -15.95 0.04
CA GLN A 79 -5.36 -17.00 -0.94
C GLN A 79 -5.40 -16.45 -2.38
N VAL A 80 -6.00 -15.28 -2.59
CA VAL A 80 -6.08 -14.65 -3.92
C VAL A 80 -4.68 -14.29 -4.42
N LEU A 81 -3.90 -13.55 -3.63
CA LEU A 81 -2.54 -13.14 -4.00
C LEU A 81 -1.63 -14.36 -4.21
N GLY A 82 -1.74 -15.37 -3.32
CA GLY A 82 -1.00 -16.62 -3.43
C GLY A 82 -1.27 -17.34 -4.75
N ARG A 83 -2.55 -17.41 -5.19
CA ARG A 83 -2.92 -18.03 -6.47
C ARG A 83 -2.39 -17.27 -7.67
N VAL A 84 -2.39 -15.94 -7.63
CA VAL A 84 -1.78 -15.11 -8.68
C VAL A 84 -0.27 -15.39 -8.75
N CYS A 85 0.43 -15.35 -7.62
CA CYS A 85 1.86 -15.62 -7.57
C CYS A 85 2.20 -17.06 -8.01
N ASP A 86 1.43 -18.06 -7.59
CA ASP A 86 1.63 -19.46 -7.99
C ASP A 86 1.51 -19.64 -9.51
N SER A 87 0.52 -19.00 -10.11
CA SER A 87 0.33 -19.05 -11.57
C SER A 87 1.52 -18.46 -12.30
N LEU A 88 2.02 -17.29 -11.84
CA LEU A 88 3.19 -16.65 -12.42
C LEU A 88 4.46 -17.47 -12.20
N PHE A 89 4.61 -18.09 -11.02
CA PHE A 89 5.73 -18.95 -10.69
C PHE A 89 5.81 -20.17 -11.63
N GLN A 90 4.66 -20.78 -11.98
CA GLN A 90 4.57 -21.87 -12.98
C GLN A 90 5.08 -21.44 -14.37
N HIS A 91 4.95 -20.17 -14.71
CA HIS A 91 5.40 -19.61 -15.99
C HIS A 91 6.84 -19.13 -15.99
N GLY A 92 7.54 -19.17 -14.85
CA GLY A 92 8.96 -18.82 -14.78
C GLY A 92 9.30 -17.64 -13.87
N ALA A 93 8.30 -16.94 -13.29
CA ALA A 93 8.58 -15.91 -12.32
C ALA A 93 9.28 -16.49 -11.08
N ARG A 94 10.29 -15.77 -10.58
CA ARG A 94 11.05 -16.13 -9.37
C ARG A 94 11.24 -14.94 -8.46
N ARG A 95 11.18 -13.73 -9.02
CA ARG A 95 11.28 -12.45 -8.33
C ARG A 95 9.94 -11.76 -8.42
N PHE A 96 9.32 -11.54 -7.27
CA PHE A 96 8.02 -10.90 -7.14
C PHE A 96 8.21 -9.55 -6.45
N VAL A 97 7.67 -8.51 -7.03
CA VAL A 97 7.60 -7.18 -6.41
C VAL A 97 6.13 -6.85 -6.24
N ILE A 98 5.71 -6.60 -5.00
CA ILE A 98 4.33 -6.22 -4.67
C ILE A 98 4.32 -4.75 -4.32
N LEU A 99 3.71 -3.93 -5.17
CA LEU A 99 3.46 -2.51 -4.88
C LEU A 99 2.15 -2.39 -4.11
N ASN A 100 2.27 -2.18 -2.82
CA ASN A 100 1.15 -2.14 -1.90
C ASN A 100 0.63 -0.73 -1.67
N GLY A 101 -0.68 -0.54 -1.82
CA GLY A 101 -1.39 0.69 -1.54
C GLY A 101 -2.00 0.78 -0.15
N HIS A 102 -2.16 -0.36 0.56
CA HIS A 102 -2.98 -0.44 1.78
C HIS A 102 -2.31 -1.20 2.92
N GLY A 103 -2.27 -0.57 4.11
CA GLY A 103 -1.60 -1.15 5.29
C GLY A 103 -2.17 -2.48 5.78
N GLY A 104 -3.48 -2.70 5.63
CA GLY A 104 -4.14 -3.95 6.00
C GLY A 104 -3.68 -5.18 5.19
N ASN A 105 -3.11 -4.97 4.00
CA ASN A 105 -2.63 -6.04 3.12
C ASN A 105 -1.33 -6.70 3.59
N ILE A 106 -0.51 -5.99 4.37
CA ILE A 106 0.87 -6.37 4.75
C ILE A 106 0.94 -7.82 5.23
N LYS A 107 0.06 -8.23 6.15
CA LYS A 107 0.06 -9.59 6.71
C LYS A 107 -0.18 -10.68 5.65
N SER A 108 -0.98 -10.39 4.65
CA SER A 108 -1.26 -11.31 3.55
C SER A 108 -0.08 -11.41 2.60
N ILE A 109 0.57 -10.26 2.31
CA ILE A 109 1.76 -10.18 1.46
C ILE A 109 2.93 -10.92 2.11
N ASP A 110 3.19 -10.69 3.40
CA ASP A 110 4.22 -11.40 4.17
C ASP A 110 4.09 -12.93 4.05
N ARG A 111 2.87 -13.44 4.26
CA ARG A 111 2.61 -14.89 4.18
C ARG A 111 2.90 -15.44 2.78
N VAL A 112 2.48 -14.73 1.74
CA VAL A 112 2.80 -15.10 0.35
C VAL A 112 4.31 -15.06 0.12
N GLY A 113 5.01 -14.06 0.66
CA GLY A 113 6.47 -13.94 0.58
C GLY A 113 7.19 -15.17 1.15
N TYR A 114 6.78 -15.65 2.34
CA TYR A 114 7.32 -16.89 2.92
C TYR A 114 7.03 -18.12 2.06
N ASP A 115 5.84 -18.22 1.46
CA ASP A 115 5.51 -19.35 0.59
C ASP A 115 6.30 -19.32 -0.73
N ILE A 116 6.54 -18.14 -1.30
CA ILE A 116 7.39 -17.97 -2.47
C ILE A 116 8.84 -18.37 -2.14
N GLN A 117 9.36 -17.97 -0.98
CA GLN A 117 10.72 -18.34 -0.55
C GLN A 117 10.86 -19.87 -0.40
N ARG A 118 9.89 -20.55 0.20
CA ARG A 118 9.87 -22.04 0.32
C ARG A 118 9.91 -22.75 -1.03
N LYS A 119 9.43 -22.09 -2.09
CA LYS A 119 9.44 -22.59 -3.47
C LYS A 119 10.68 -22.21 -4.25
N GLY A 120 11.63 -21.48 -3.66
CA GLY A 120 12.86 -21.02 -4.30
C GLY A 120 12.70 -19.74 -5.14
N GLY A 121 11.82 -18.87 -4.75
CA GLY A 121 11.69 -17.50 -5.26
C GLY A 121 11.90 -16.48 -4.15
N ILE A 122 11.80 -15.20 -4.48
CA ILE A 122 11.86 -14.09 -3.52
C ILE A 122 10.74 -13.09 -3.79
N LEU A 123 10.27 -12.42 -2.73
CA LEU A 123 9.27 -11.37 -2.83
C LEU A 123 9.76 -10.13 -2.09
N ALA A 124 9.67 -8.97 -2.76
CA ALA A 124 9.83 -7.66 -2.16
C ALA A 124 8.46 -7.00 -2.02
N GLU A 125 8.16 -6.49 -0.84
CA GLU A 125 6.97 -5.68 -0.56
C GLU A 125 7.34 -4.20 -0.53
N LEU A 126 6.69 -3.40 -1.37
CA LEU A 126 6.88 -1.96 -1.50
C LEU A 126 5.63 -1.25 -1.01
N ASN A 127 5.65 -0.80 0.25
CA ASN A 127 4.59 0.04 0.83
C ASN A 127 4.87 1.48 0.43
N TRP A 128 4.14 2.00 -0.58
CA TRP A 128 4.49 3.28 -1.22
C TRP A 128 4.62 4.43 -0.21
N TRP A 129 3.75 4.50 0.81
CA TRP A 129 3.77 5.55 1.82
C TRP A 129 4.99 5.46 2.75
N LEU A 130 5.37 4.25 3.19
CA LEU A 130 6.56 4.07 4.03
C LEU A 130 7.83 4.47 3.26
N MET A 131 7.89 4.13 1.97
CA MET A 131 9.00 4.53 1.11
C MET A 131 9.04 6.06 0.96
N ALA A 132 7.89 6.70 0.73
CA ALA A 132 7.80 8.16 0.65
C ALA A 132 8.31 8.82 1.94
N TRP A 133 7.93 8.32 3.10
CA TRP A 133 8.39 8.85 4.40
C TRP A 133 9.90 8.70 4.62
N ASP A 134 10.49 7.60 4.15
CA ASP A 134 11.94 7.36 4.24
C ASP A 134 12.71 8.26 3.26
N MET A 135 12.14 8.56 2.10
CA MET A 135 12.76 9.44 1.11
C MET A 135 12.71 10.92 1.52
N ASP A 136 11.61 11.37 2.08
CA ASP A 136 11.45 12.74 2.59
C ASP A 136 10.52 12.74 3.82
N PRO A 137 11.05 12.95 5.03
CA PRO A 137 10.22 13.00 6.24
C PRO A 137 9.12 14.07 6.22
N ALA A 138 9.21 15.08 5.35
CA ALA A 138 8.18 16.09 5.17
C ALA A 138 6.92 15.52 4.47
N TRP A 139 7.03 14.34 3.87
CA TRP A 139 5.90 13.64 3.23
C TRP A 139 5.16 12.70 4.17
N LYS A 140 5.60 12.60 5.43
CA LYS A 140 5.00 11.70 6.39
C LYS A 140 3.57 12.11 6.71
N GLY A 141 2.66 11.21 6.49
CA GLY A 141 1.24 11.40 6.70
C GLY A 141 0.55 10.23 7.41
N GLY A 142 -0.71 10.06 7.14
CA GLY A 142 -1.53 8.98 7.67
C GLY A 142 -2.83 8.84 6.89
N HIS A 143 -3.60 7.83 7.28
CA HIS A 143 -4.81 7.41 6.58
C HIS A 143 -5.80 8.57 6.34
N GLY A 144 -6.12 8.84 5.09
CA GLY A 144 -7.00 9.94 4.68
C GLY A 144 -6.45 11.33 4.99
N GLY A 145 -5.16 11.44 5.35
CA GLY A 145 -4.50 12.69 5.70
C GLY A 145 -3.98 13.48 4.51
N GLY A 146 -3.11 14.46 4.79
CA GLY A 146 -2.54 15.34 3.77
C GLY A 146 -1.70 14.62 2.74
N GLU A 147 -0.95 13.58 3.13
CA GLU A 147 -0.13 12.77 2.24
C GLU A 147 -0.95 12.10 1.14
N GLU A 148 -1.96 11.30 1.54
CA GLU A 148 -2.81 10.59 0.58
C GLU A 148 -3.68 11.56 -0.22
N THR A 149 -4.16 12.64 0.41
CA THR A 149 -4.87 13.70 -0.29
C THR A 149 -3.97 14.37 -1.33
N ALA A 150 -2.71 14.65 -1.01
CA ALA A 150 -1.74 15.20 -1.97
C ALA A 150 -1.47 14.21 -3.12
N ALA A 151 -1.35 12.91 -2.81
CA ALA A 151 -1.17 11.89 -3.84
C ALA A 151 -2.35 11.88 -4.83
N ILE A 152 -3.60 11.91 -4.34
CA ILE A 152 -4.80 11.95 -5.21
C ILE A 152 -4.87 13.27 -5.98
N LEU A 153 -4.56 14.43 -5.36
CA LEU A 153 -4.44 15.71 -6.07
C LEU A 153 -3.40 15.65 -7.18
N GLY A 154 -2.28 14.98 -6.93
CA GLY A 154 -1.21 14.80 -7.93
C GLY A 154 -1.61 13.91 -9.10
N ILE A 155 -2.54 12.99 -8.89
CA ILE A 155 -3.11 12.10 -9.91
C ILE A 155 -4.19 12.84 -10.71
N ASP A 156 -5.24 13.28 -10.03
CA ASP A 156 -6.37 14.02 -10.61
C ASP A 156 -7.05 14.87 -9.52
N PRO A 157 -6.88 16.22 -9.55
CA PRO A 157 -7.50 17.10 -8.57
C PRO A 157 -9.03 17.03 -8.50
N SER A 158 -9.69 16.58 -9.57
CA SER A 158 -11.16 16.47 -9.61
C SER A 158 -11.70 15.34 -8.72
N LEU A 159 -10.84 14.44 -8.27
CA LEU A 159 -11.19 13.33 -7.38
C LEU A 159 -11.24 13.73 -5.90
N VAL A 160 -10.79 14.94 -5.55
CA VAL A 160 -10.79 15.45 -4.16
C VAL A 160 -11.88 16.51 -4.00
N ASP A 161 -12.85 16.26 -3.12
CA ASP A 161 -13.85 17.26 -2.74
C ASP A 161 -13.30 18.17 -1.63
N GLN A 162 -12.74 19.30 -2.03
CA GLN A 162 -12.16 20.29 -1.12
C GLN A 162 -13.20 20.87 -0.13
N SER A 163 -14.49 20.82 -0.43
CA SER A 163 -15.55 21.33 0.45
C SER A 163 -15.83 20.41 1.66
N GLU A 164 -15.42 19.15 1.55
CA GLU A 164 -15.55 18.14 2.60
C GLU A 164 -14.27 17.99 3.45
N VAL A 165 -13.21 18.73 3.12
CA VAL A 165 -11.98 18.83 3.94
C VAL A 165 -12.27 19.80 5.10
N ALA A 166 -12.92 19.34 6.15
CA ALA A 166 -13.34 20.25 7.21
C ALA A 166 -13.15 19.67 8.61
N GLY A 167 -12.76 20.55 9.51
CA GLY A 167 -12.73 20.33 10.95
C GLY A 167 -11.48 19.60 11.46
N PRO A 168 -11.24 19.64 12.77
CA PRO A 168 -10.07 18.98 13.37
C PRO A 168 -10.24 17.46 13.33
N MET A 169 -9.14 16.74 13.15
CA MET A 169 -9.10 15.31 13.46
C MET A 169 -9.49 15.09 14.94
N LYS A 170 -10.46 14.22 15.15
CA LYS A 170 -10.88 13.84 16.50
C LYS A 170 -10.79 12.33 16.66
N LEU A 171 -9.93 11.90 17.57
CA LEU A 171 -9.87 10.52 18.00
C LEU A 171 -10.75 10.33 19.24
N HIS A 172 -11.52 9.26 19.24
CA HIS A 172 -12.30 8.86 20.41
C HIS A 172 -11.45 8.00 21.32
N ASP A 173 -11.19 8.52 22.52
CA ASP A 173 -10.45 7.82 23.56
C ASP A 173 -11.18 6.56 24.04
N VAL A 174 -10.45 5.57 24.53
CA VAL A 174 -11.03 4.41 25.18
C VAL A 174 -11.57 4.78 26.56
N SER A 175 -10.85 5.65 27.27
CA SER A 175 -11.24 6.22 28.57
C SER A 175 -10.49 7.53 28.82
N ASP A 176 -10.79 8.16 29.96
CA ASP A 176 -10.09 9.38 30.37
C ASP A 176 -8.57 9.18 30.53
N THR A 177 -8.12 7.97 30.79
CA THR A 177 -6.70 7.63 30.98
C THR A 177 -6.06 6.84 29.84
N LEU A 178 -6.85 6.31 28.93
CA LEU A 178 -6.39 5.52 27.78
C LEU A 178 -6.67 6.31 26.49
N LYS A 179 -5.68 7.13 26.11
CA LYS A 179 -5.82 8.09 25.02
C LYS A 179 -5.54 7.44 23.67
N ALA A 180 -6.42 7.65 22.69
CA ALA A 180 -6.22 7.17 21.31
C ALA A 180 -5.09 7.94 20.63
N THR A 181 -4.17 7.22 19.97
CA THR A 181 -3.04 7.76 19.22
C THR A 181 -3.00 7.29 17.78
N GLY A 182 -3.94 6.43 17.37
CA GLY A 182 -4.08 5.90 16.02
C GLY A 182 -5.25 4.93 15.92
N PHE A 183 -5.34 4.21 14.81
CA PHE A 183 -6.44 3.24 14.57
C PHE A 183 -6.60 2.20 15.68
N THR A 184 -5.50 1.60 16.06
CA THR A 184 -5.47 0.52 17.05
C THR A 184 -4.56 0.84 18.21
N SER A 185 -3.94 2.01 18.25
CA SER A 185 -3.00 2.40 19.28
C SER A 185 -3.63 3.36 20.29
N ILE A 186 -3.26 3.13 21.55
CA ILE A 186 -3.51 4.04 22.66
C ILE A 186 -2.19 4.34 23.39
N GLU A 187 -2.14 5.43 24.11
CA GLU A 187 -1.05 5.70 25.04
C GLU A 187 -1.53 5.54 26.49
N TYR A 188 -0.71 4.87 27.31
CA TYR A 188 -0.87 4.82 28.75
C TYR A 188 0.48 5.01 29.44
N LYS A 189 0.63 6.06 30.24
CA LYS A 189 1.86 6.42 30.96
C LYS A 189 3.11 6.45 30.06
N GLY A 190 2.99 7.01 28.85
CA GLY A 190 4.09 7.10 27.87
C GLY A 190 4.38 5.81 27.11
N VAL A 191 3.58 4.76 27.30
CA VAL A 191 3.74 3.47 26.62
C VAL A 191 2.61 3.29 25.62
N THR A 192 2.96 2.95 24.38
CA THR A 192 1.98 2.60 23.34
C THR A 192 1.48 1.17 23.54
N VAL A 193 0.17 1.01 23.59
CA VAL A 193 -0.52 -0.29 23.68
C VAL A 193 -1.45 -0.45 22.47
N ASN A 194 -1.51 -1.64 21.91
CA ASN A 194 -2.41 -1.94 20.80
C ASN A 194 -3.76 -2.46 21.31
N ILE A 195 -4.83 -1.76 20.96
CA ILE A 195 -6.23 -2.15 21.21
C ILE A 195 -6.98 -2.10 19.88
N PRO A 196 -7.16 -3.24 19.21
CA PRO A 196 -7.92 -3.29 17.95
C PRO A 196 -9.35 -2.79 18.17
N ARG A 197 -9.74 -1.79 17.38
CA ARG A 197 -11.10 -1.23 17.36
C ARG A 197 -11.54 -1.01 15.93
N LEU A 198 -12.83 -1.08 15.67
CA LEU A 198 -13.37 -0.66 14.38
C LEU A 198 -13.22 0.86 14.23
N THR A 199 -12.86 1.32 13.05
CA THR A 199 -12.52 2.73 12.80
C THR A 199 -13.64 3.71 13.16
N PRO A 200 -14.95 3.41 12.94
CA PRO A 200 -16.03 4.30 13.40
C PRO A 200 -16.07 4.54 14.92
N SER A 201 -15.49 3.64 15.72
CA SER A 201 -15.32 3.84 17.17
C SER A 201 -14.07 4.65 17.52
N VAL A 202 -13.19 4.90 16.59
CA VAL A 202 -11.95 5.65 16.75
C VAL A 202 -12.05 7.06 16.21
N THR A 203 -12.70 7.23 15.06
CA THR A 203 -12.96 8.52 14.42
C THR A 203 -14.30 8.52 13.70
N HIS A 204 -14.95 9.68 13.62
CA HIS A 204 -16.26 9.82 12.97
C HIS A 204 -16.17 10.21 11.48
N ASN A 205 -15.03 10.72 11.05
CA ASN A 205 -14.83 11.23 9.68
C ASN A 205 -14.00 10.32 8.77
N GLY A 206 -13.45 9.21 9.30
CA GLY A 206 -12.78 8.19 8.51
C GLY A 206 -11.36 8.53 8.07
N TRP A 207 -10.74 9.61 8.58
CA TRP A 207 -9.33 9.89 8.36
C TRP A 207 -8.57 10.07 9.69
N ILE A 208 -7.32 9.62 9.72
CA ILE A 208 -6.45 9.65 10.89
C ILE A 208 -5.02 9.88 10.41
N GLY A 209 -4.44 10.99 10.79
CA GLY A 209 -3.05 11.26 10.44
C GLY A 209 -2.46 12.36 11.30
N PRO A 210 -1.13 12.48 11.37
CA PRO A 210 -0.48 13.63 12.00
C PRO A 210 -0.65 14.89 11.14
N ASP A 211 -0.95 14.73 9.87
CA ASP A 211 -1.11 15.75 8.83
C ASP A 211 -2.59 15.97 8.51
N HIS A 212 -2.98 17.23 8.41
CA HIS A 212 -4.35 17.59 8.04
C HIS A 212 -4.51 17.58 6.52
N PRO A 213 -5.63 17.06 5.95
CA PRO A 213 -5.88 17.10 4.51
C PRO A 213 -5.78 18.48 3.87
N GLU A 214 -6.09 19.57 4.61
CA GLU A 214 -5.92 20.96 4.14
C GLU A 214 -4.46 21.33 3.78
N THR A 215 -3.48 20.59 4.26
CA THR A 215 -2.06 20.84 3.95
C THR A 215 -1.66 20.28 2.59
N ALA A 216 -2.50 19.43 2.00
CA ALA A 216 -2.23 18.76 0.75
C ALA A 216 -2.17 19.73 -0.43
N THR A 217 -1.21 19.53 -1.32
CA THR A 217 -1.09 20.26 -2.58
C THR A 217 -0.82 19.31 -3.74
N GLU A 218 -1.27 19.72 -4.93
CA GLU A 218 -0.99 18.98 -6.17
C GLU A 218 0.52 18.88 -6.44
N GLU A 219 1.29 19.93 -6.16
CA GLU A 219 2.74 19.95 -6.34
C GLU A 219 3.43 18.92 -5.42
N TRP A 220 3.04 18.86 -4.14
CA TRP A 220 3.52 17.84 -3.21
C TRP A 220 3.25 16.45 -3.75
N GLY A 221 1.99 16.16 -4.11
CA GLY A 221 1.59 14.85 -4.63
C GLY A 221 2.37 14.45 -5.87
N ARG A 222 2.47 15.32 -6.87
CA ARG A 222 3.22 15.05 -8.11
C ARG A 222 4.69 14.77 -7.85
N LYS A 223 5.35 15.57 -7.00
CA LYS A 223 6.76 15.37 -6.65
C LYS A 223 6.96 14.05 -5.91
N MET A 224 6.15 13.77 -4.90
CA MET A 224 6.21 12.54 -4.10
C MET A 224 6.03 11.30 -4.98
N LEU A 225 4.95 11.23 -5.77
CA LEU A 225 4.66 10.09 -6.63
C LEU A 225 5.74 9.89 -7.69
N GLN A 226 6.25 10.96 -8.30
CA GLN A 226 7.33 10.84 -9.31
C GLN A 226 8.61 10.30 -8.68
N THR A 227 9.01 10.81 -7.51
CA THR A 227 10.20 10.35 -6.80
C THR A 227 10.06 8.89 -6.38
N THR A 228 8.87 8.49 -5.89
CA THR A 228 8.58 7.10 -5.51
C THR A 228 8.66 6.16 -6.73
N ALA A 229 8.08 6.55 -7.87
CA ALA A 229 8.16 5.75 -9.09
C ALA A 229 9.60 5.58 -9.58
N ASP A 230 10.40 6.65 -9.57
CA ASP A 230 11.81 6.62 -9.98
C ASP A 230 12.63 5.70 -9.07
N TYR A 231 12.43 5.77 -7.75
CA TYR A 231 13.06 4.87 -6.80
C TYR A 231 12.69 3.41 -7.05
N ILE A 232 11.41 3.11 -7.33
CA ILE A 232 10.97 1.74 -7.61
C ILE A 232 11.65 1.18 -8.86
N VAL A 233 11.81 1.99 -9.91
CA VAL A 233 12.55 1.58 -11.12
C VAL A 233 13.99 1.22 -10.78
N ASP A 234 14.71 2.07 -10.04
CA ASP A 234 16.09 1.80 -9.63
C ASP A 234 16.19 0.57 -8.74
N PHE A 235 15.27 0.42 -7.78
CA PHE A 235 15.21 -0.76 -6.92
C PHE A 235 15.03 -2.05 -7.72
N MET A 236 14.14 -2.06 -8.72
CA MET A 236 13.90 -3.26 -9.53
C MET A 236 15.14 -3.67 -10.33
N GLU A 237 15.94 -2.71 -10.83
CA GLU A 237 17.19 -3.02 -11.53
C GLU A 237 18.22 -3.69 -10.61
N GLU A 238 18.25 -3.34 -9.32
CA GLU A 238 19.07 -4.04 -8.33
C GLU A 238 18.47 -5.39 -7.92
N PHE A 239 17.13 -5.44 -7.78
CA PHE A 239 16.44 -6.66 -7.38
C PHE A 239 16.55 -7.78 -8.43
N LYS A 240 16.59 -7.44 -9.71
CA LYS A 240 16.85 -8.38 -10.82
C LYS A 240 18.21 -9.09 -10.69
N LYS A 241 19.19 -8.48 -10.02
CA LYS A 241 20.56 -9.01 -9.86
C LYS A 241 20.72 -9.92 -8.64
N VAL A 242 19.73 -10.00 -7.76
CA VAL A 242 19.79 -10.79 -6.53
C VAL A 242 20.03 -12.27 -6.87
N ASP A 243 21.04 -12.88 -6.24
CA ASP A 243 21.24 -14.33 -6.26
C ASP A 243 20.17 -14.99 -5.37
N ILE A 244 19.20 -15.64 -6.00
CA ILE A 244 18.06 -16.24 -5.31
C ILE A 244 18.51 -17.41 -4.43
N ALA A 245 19.47 -18.24 -4.88
CA ALA A 245 19.94 -19.38 -4.11
C ALA A 245 20.57 -18.92 -2.79
N LYS A 246 21.40 -17.89 -2.86
CA LYS A 246 22.00 -17.24 -1.70
C LYS A 246 20.95 -16.57 -0.81
N ALA A 247 20.02 -15.82 -1.42
CA ALA A 247 18.95 -15.14 -0.69
C ALA A 247 17.99 -16.11 0.04
N CYS A 248 17.76 -17.28 -0.53
CA CYS A 248 16.93 -18.32 0.08
C CYS A 248 17.70 -19.23 1.06
N GLY A 249 19.00 -19.02 1.24
CA GLY A 249 19.80 -19.82 2.18
C GLY A 249 19.97 -21.29 1.75
N THR A 250 19.93 -21.59 0.46
CA THR A 250 20.12 -22.96 -0.07
C THR A 250 21.59 -23.31 -0.31
N GLU A 251 22.50 -22.34 -0.13
CA GLU A 251 23.94 -22.52 -0.16
C GLU A 251 24.51 -22.54 1.28
N PHE A 252 24.25 -23.61 2.05
CA PHE A 252 24.94 -23.89 3.31
C PHE A 252 25.68 -25.23 3.21
#